data_c46518b3b06dadc3084eae12d78e3ab3
#
_entry.id   c46518b3b06dadc3084eae12d78e3ab3
#
_cell.length_a   1.000
_cell.length_b   1.000
_cell.length_c   1.000
_cell.angle_alpha   90.00
_cell.angle_beta   90.00
_cell.angle_gamma   90.00
#
_symmetry.space_group_name_H-M   'P 1'
#
loop_
_entity.id
_entity.type
_entity.pdbx_description
1 polymer ?
#
loop_
_entity_poly.entity_id
_entity_poly.type
_entity_poly.pdbx_seq_one_letter_code
_entity_poly.pdbx_strand_id
1 'polypeptide(L)'
;MPPRRPPVAGSPDTPAASHGGAPSAERPAPSVGRATGPADAYAPSADRDPRTSVSRDHAEDRTTRSDRINQLRAGVLGANDGIVSVAGLAVGVAGATTDIRWLLIAGLASLVAGALSMAMGEYVSVSTQRDTDRALIARTRADLAADPAGEHRHLLAALTESGIPGDVVGEVADSMERHDALTAHTRFRHGVEQGTVVSPLSAALASLLSFTLGGIIPLLAILASPPVLRLPATLVAVVVALALLGVVSARLGQADARTATVRTIIGGVLALLVTYGIGAALGVAIG
;
A
#
# COMPACT_ATOMS: atom_id res chain seq x y z
N MET A 1 -4.77 -10.58 39.45
CA MET A 1 -4.60 -11.98 39.83
C MET A 1 -4.80 -12.80 38.55
N PRO A 2 -3.74 -13.26 37.87
CA PRO A 2 -3.86 -14.05 36.67
C PRO A 2 -3.91 -15.55 37.00
N PRO A 3 -4.56 -16.39 36.16
CA PRO A 3 -4.68 -17.82 36.48
C PRO A 3 -3.41 -18.59 36.11
N ARG A 4 -3.16 -19.60 36.94
CA ARG A 4 -1.98 -20.51 36.99
C ARG A 4 -2.05 -21.54 35.84
N ARG A 5 -0.90 -21.83 35.24
CA ARG A 5 -0.67 -22.96 34.32
C ARG A 5 -0.53 -24.27 35.12
N PRO A 6 -1.00 -25.42 34.58
CA PRO A 6 -0.71 -26.75 35.15
C PRO A 6 0.65 -27.31 34.66
N PRO A 7 1.23 -28.31 35.39
CA PRO A 7 2.60 -28.78 35.20
C PRO A 7 2.72 -29.85 34.12
N VAL A 8 3.93 -29.91 33.52
CA VAL A 8 4.42 -30.88 32.55
C VAL A 8 4.82 -32.15 33.30
N ALA A 9 4.30 -33.33 32.86
CA ALA A 9 4.71 -34.63 33.34
C ALA A 9 5.66 -35.34 32.34
N GLY A 10 6.70 -35.84 32.84
CA GLY A 10 7.73 -36.75 32.72
C GLY A 10 7.80 -37.67 31.50
N SER A 11 9.01 -37.79 30.96
CA SER A 11 9.49 -38.90 30.12
C SER A 11 9.72 -40.20 30.95
N PRO A 12 9.67 -41.37 30.32
CA PRO A 12 10.60 -42.41 30.71
C PRO A 12 11.39 -43.03 29.55
N ASP A 13 12.68 -43.13 29.81
CA ASP A 13 13.67 -44.18 29.61
C ASP A 13 13.67 -45.11 28.40
N THR A 14 14.84 -45.11 27.79
CA THR A 14 15.44 -46.10 26.90
C THR A 14 15.74 -47.44 27.64
N PRO A 15 15.80 -48.59 26.92
CA PRO A 15 17.02 -49.36 26.97
C PRO A 15 17.59 -49.84 25.63
N ALA A 16 18.92 -49.93 25.62
CA ALA A 16 19.76 -50.51 24.60
C ALA A 16 19.72 -52.04 24.60
N ALA A 17 19.85 -52.65 23.42
CA ALA A 17 20.39 -54.00 23.27
C ALA A 17 21.08 -54.20 21.93
N SER A 18 22.29 -54.66 22.02
CA SER A 18 23.28 -55.07 21.04
C SER A 18 22.95 -56.42 20.41
N HIS A 19 23.39 -56.67 19.18
CA HIS A 19 24.02 -57.88 18.58
C HIS A 19 23.90 -57.74 17.07
N GLY A 20 24.95 -57.70 16.23
CA GLY A 20 25.96 -58.72 16.02
C GLY A 20 25.56 -59.54 14.78
N GLY A 21 26.27 -59.41 13.62
CA GLY A 21 26.14 -60.32 12.49
C GLY A 21 26.62 -59.72 11.16
N ALA A 22 27.79 -60.21 10.69
CA ALA A 22 28.49 -59.83 9.47
C ALA A 22 27.93 -60.56 8.20
N PRO A 23 28.56 -60.49 7.00
CA PRO A 23 28.04 -59.86 5.80
C PRO A 23 27.59 -60.85 4.73
N SER A 24 26.70 -60.46 3.85
CA SER A 24 26.34 -61.28 2.66
C SER A 24 26.14 -60.41 1.42
N ALA A 25 27.02 -60.63 0.47
CA ALA A 25 26.86 -60.60 -0.99
C ALA A 25 26.11 -59.43 -1.66
N GLU A 26 26.88 -58.65 -2.35
CA GLU A 26 26.49 -57.73 -3.42
C GLU A 26 25.65 -58.39 -4.50
N ARG A 27 24.46 -57.86 -4.72
CA ARG A 27 23.75 -57.99 -5.99
C ARG A 27 23.73 -56.58 -6.66
N PRO A 28 24.03 -56.45 -7.94
CA PRO A 28 23.92 -55.17 -8.63
C PRO A 28 22.46 -54.78 -8.73
N ALA A 29 22.15 -53.55 -8.29
CA ALA A 29 20.86 -52.92 -8.42
C ALA A 29 20.51 -52.66 -9.90
N PRO A 30 19.24 -52.88 -10.31
CA PRO A 30 18.79 -52.45 -11.61
C PRO A 30 18.80 -50.91 -11.69
N SER A 31 19.29 -50.39 -12.83
CA SER A 31 19.27 -48.98 -13.17
C SER A 31 17.83 -48.44 -13.11
N VAL A 32 17.50 -47.75 -12.03
CA VAL A 32 16.23 -47.01 -11.91
C VAL A 32 16.32 -45.84 -12.87
N GLY A 33 15.52 -45.91 -13.92
CA GLY A 33 15.25 -44.77 -14.78
C GLY A 33 14.84 -43.60 -13.91
N ARG A 34 15.48 -42.44 -14.14
CA ARG A 34 15.23 -41.16 -13.49
C ARG A 34 13.74 -40.81 -13.69
N ALA A 35 12.90 -41.10 -12.71
CA ALA A 35 11.54 -40.62 -12.71
C ALA A 35 11.62 -39.08 -12.64
N THR A 36 11.26 -38.44 -13.73
CA THR A 36 11.00 -36.99 -13.76
C THR A 36 9.84 -36.72 -12.79
N GLY A 37 10.13 -36.10 -11.67
CA GLY A 37 9.13 -35.75 -10.66
C GLY A 37 8.20 -34.65 -11.21
N PRO A 38 7.02 -34.43 -10.59
CA PRO A 38 6.05 -33.42 -11.03
C PRO A 38 6.57 -31.99 -11.01
N ALA A 39 7.77 -31.72 -10.52
CA ALA A 39 8.41 -30.40 -10.55
C ALA A 39 8.85 -29.95 -11.95
N ASP A 40 9.13 -30.90 -12.87
CA ASP A 40 9.55 -30.58 -14.25
C ASP A 40 8.34 -30.30 -15.18
N ALA A 41 7.12 -30.58 -14.76
CA ALA A 41 5.90 -30.32 -15.55
C ALA A 41 5.51 -28.83 -15.58
N TYR A 42 6.14 -27.99 -14.74
CA TYR A 42 5.87 -26.55 -14.66
C TYR A 42 6.96 -25.66 -15.27
N ALA A 43 7.86 -26.20 -16.08
CA ALA A 43 8.76 -25.38 -16.88
C ALA A 43 7.98 -24.68 -17.99
N PRO A 44 8.00 -23.35 -18.08
CA PRO A 44 7.30 -22.64 -19.16
C PRO A 44 7.88 -23.06 -20.51
N SER A 45 7.05 -23.65 -21.38
CA SER A 45 7.41 -23.97 -22.74
C SER A 45 7.82 -22.70 -23.49
N ALA A 46 9.00 -22.71 -24.08
CA ALA A 46 9.58 -21.60 -24.82
C ALA A 46 8.95 -21.36 -26.21
N ASP A 47 7.74 -21.85 -26.44
CA ASP A 47 7.02 -21.62 -27.70
C ASP A 47 6.22 -20.31 -27.58
N ARG A 48 6.71 -19.28 -28.27
CA ARG A 48 6.13 -17.93 -28.26
C ARG A 48 4.86 -17.90 -29.10
N ASP A 49 3.72 -18.28 -28.53
CA ASP A 49 2.40 -18.03 -29.12
C ASP A 49 2.19 -16.49 -29.22
N PRO A 50 1.84 -15.96 -30.39
CA PRO A 50 1.51 -14.54 -30.55
C PRO A 50 0.43 -14.02 -29.59
N ARG A 51 -0.43 -14.91 -29.06
CA ARG A 51 -1.45 -14.59 -28.06
C ARG A 51 -0.86 -14.25 -26.70
N THR A 52 0.36 -14.72 -26.38
CA THR A 52 1.06 -14.41 -25.12
C THR A 52 1.64 -13.00 -25.11
N SER A 53 1.93 -12.40 -26.27
CA SER A 53 2.39 -11.01 -26.36
C SER A 53 1.26 -10.03 -26.01
N VAL A 54 0.05 -10.25 -26.55
CA VAL A 54 -1.13 -9.42 -26.25
C VAL A 54 -1.50 -9.47 -24.76
N SER A 55 -1.34 -10.64 -24.12
CA SER A 55 -1.61 -10.77 -22.68
C SER A 55 -0.58 -10.04 -21.80
N ARG A 56 0.68 -10.01 -22.23
CA ARG A 56 1.75 -9.27 -21.53
C ARG A 56 1.57 -7.76 -21.66
N ASP A 57 1.27 -7.28 -22.85
CA ASP A 57 1.03 -5.85 -23.10
C ASP A 57 -0.16 -5.33 -22.27
N HIS A 58 -1.23 -6.13 -22.13
CA HIS A 58 -2.36 -5.78 -21.28
C HIS A 58 -2.05 -5.86 -19.78
N ALA A 59 -1.19 -6.77 -19.34
CA ALA A 59 -0.75 -6.85 -17.95
C ALA A 59 0.16 -5.66 -17.59
N GLU A 60 1.10 -5.30 -18.47
CA GLU A 60 1.97 -4.13 -18.29
C GLU A 60 1.18 -2.82 -18.28
N ASP A 61 0.17 -2.68 -19.14
CA ASP A 61 -0.70 -1.49 -19.17
C ASP A 61 -1.54 -1.36 -17.89
N ARG A 62 -2.08 -2.46 -17.36
CA ARG A 62 -2.81 -2.48 -16.08
C ARG A 62 -1.92 -2.11 -14.91
N THR A 63 -0.71 -2.66 -14.84
CA THR A 63 0.28 -2.36 -13.80
C THR A 63 0.63 -0.88 -13.82
N THR A 64 0.94 -0.34 -14.99
CA THR A 64 1.26 1.08 -15.18
C THR A 64 0.09 1.98 -14.77
N ARG A 65 -1.15 1.58 -15.05
CA ARG A 65 -2.36 2.32 -14.67
C ARG A 65 -2.59 2.30 -13.16
N SER A 66 -2.43 1.15 -12.52
CA SER A 66 -2.57 1.00 -11.06
C SER A 66 -1.53 1.83 -10.31
N ASP A 67 -0.28 1.79 -10.76
CA ASP A 67 0.80 2.61 -10.19
C ASP A 67 0.53 4.10 -10.33
N ARG A 68 0.06 4.54 -11.49
CA ARG A 68 -0.33 5.95 -11.70
C ARG A 68 -1.47 6.39 -10.77
N ILE A 69 -2.50 5.55 -10.59
CA ILE A 69 -3.62 5.86 -9.68
C ILE A 69 -3.12 5.97 -8.24
N ASN A 70 -2.27 5.07 -7.79
CA ASN A 70 -1.69 5.11 -6.44
C ASN A 70 -0.78 6.32 -6.23
N GLN A 71 0.06 6.67 -7.20
CA GLN A 71 0.89 7.86 -7.17
C GLN A 71 0.05 9.15 -7.16
N LEU A 72 -1.01 9.21 -7.96
CA LEU A 72 -1.93 10.34 -7.98
C LEU A 72 -2.66 10.48 -6.63
N ARG A 73 -3.10 9.37 -6.03
CA ARG A 73 -3.73 9.39 -4.71
C ARG A 73 -2.75 9.91 -3.65
N ALA A 74 -1.52 9.38 -3.62
CA ALA A 74 -0.47 9.83 -2.71
C ALA A 74 -0.14 11.31 -2.93
N GLY A 75 -0.06 11.74 -4.19
CA GLY A 75 0.17 13.13 -4.56
C GLY A 75 -0.93 14.09 -4.10
N VAL A 76 -2.20 13.74 -4.34
CA VAL A 76 -3.34 14.56 -3.90
C VAL A 76 -3.41 14.64 -2.39
N LEU A 77 -3.24 13.49 -1.70
CA LEU A 77 -3.24 13.44 -0.24
C LEU A 77 -2.08 14.26 0.34
N GLY A 78 -0.87 14.11 -0.23
CA GLY A 78 0.31 14.89 0.18
C GLY A 78 0.13 16.38 0.01
N ALA A 79 -0.35 16.82 -1.14
CA ALA A 79 -0.58 18.25 -1.40
C ALA A 79 -1.66 18.83 -0.46
N ASN A 80 -2.78 18.11 -0.25
CA ASN A 80 -3.82 18.55 0.67
C ASN A 80 -3.29 18.71 2.10
N ASP A 81 -2.56 17.72 2.58
CA ASP A 81 -2.01 17.75 3.93
C ASP A 81 -0.92 18.83 4.08
N GLY A 82 -0.06 19.01 3.08
CA GLY A 82 0.92 20.09 3.04
C GLY A 82 0.26 21.47 3.14
N ILE A 83 -0.79 21.73 2.35
CA ILE A 83 -1.53 23.01 2.40
C ILE A 83 -2.12 23.22 3.80
N VAL A 84 -2.86 22.25 4.31
CA VAL A 84 -3.64 22.40 5.55
C VAL A 84 -2.73 22.39 6.79
N SER A 85 -1.76 21.49 6.86
CA SER A 85 -0.90 21.32 8.05
C SER A 85 0.07 22.49 8.22
N VAL A 86 0.73 22.92 7.14
CA VAL A 86 1.65 24.07 7.19
C VAL A 86 0.89 25.36 7.45
N ALA A 87 -0.24 25.58 6.78
CA ALA A 87 -1.10 26.73 7.03
C ALA A 87 -1.65 26.73 8.46
N GLY A 88 -2.14 25.56 8.92
CA GLY A 88 -2.69 25.41 10.26
C GLY A 88 -1.71 25.79 11.35
N LEU A 89 -0.47 25.26 11.27
CA LEU A 89 0.55 25.60 12.26
C LEU A 89 0.97 27.08 12.16
N ALA A 90 1.19 27.61 10.95
CA ALA A 90 1.57 29.00 10.77
C ALA A 90 0.49 29.98 11.25
N VAL A 91 -0.79 29.72 10.93
CA VAL A 91 -1.96 30.50 11.37
C VAL A 91 -2.18 30.33 12.88
N GLY A 92 -1.99 29.12 13.45
CA GLY A 92 -2.07 28.89 14.88
C GLY A 92 -1.04 29.73 15.65
N VAL A 93 0.22 29.74 15.21
CA VAL A 93 1.27 30.59 15.82
C VAL A 93 0.97 32.06 15.60
N ALA A 94 0.42 32.46 14.44
CA ALA A 94 0.02 33.85 14.18
C ALA A 94 -1.12 34.32 15.10
N GLY A 95 -1.92 33.39 15.65
CA GLY A 95 -2.92 33.72 16.68
C GLY A 95 -2.29 34.08 18.03
N ALA A 96 -1.08 33.59 18.32
CA ALA A 96 -0.36 33.85 19.57
C ALA A 96 0.67 34.97 19.47
N THR A 97 1.25 35.24 18.28
CA THR A 97 2.31 36.23 18.09
C THR A 97 2.31 36.83 16.69
N THR A 98 2.77 38.06 16.58
CA THR A 98 3.00 38.73 15.29
C THR A 98 4.45 38.70 14.80
N ASP A 99 5.36 38.12 15.61
CA ASP A 99 6.79 38.05 15.27
C ASP A 99 7.03 37.06 14.11
N ILE A 100 7.54 37.59 13.00
CA ILE A 100 7.82 36.85 11.78
C ILE A 100 8.80 35.68 11.98
N ARG A 101 9.69 35.77 12.97
CA ARG A 101 10.69 34.72 13.24
C ARG A 101 10.02 33.42 13.70
N TRP A 102 9.05 33.52 14.62
CA TRP A 102 8.29 32.38 15.10
C TRP A 102 7.43 31.77 14.01
N LEU A 103 6.82 32.61 13.15
CA LEU A 103 6.05 32.14 11.99
C LEU A 103 6.93 31.38 10.99
N LEU A 104 8.14 31.91 10.71
CA LEU A 104 9.11 31.24 9.84
C LEU A 104 9.56 29.89 10.41
N ILE A 105 9.97 29.88 11.68
CA ILE A 105 10.45 28.66 12.36
C ILE A 105 9.35 27.60 12.36
N ALA A 106 8.16 27.96 12.82
CA ALA A 106 7.03 27.04 12.89
C ALA A 106 6.61 26.51 11.51
N GLY A 107 6.48 27.40 10.53
CA GLY A 107 6.09 27.04 9.18
C GLY A 107 7.12 26.15 8.49
N LEU A 108 8.41 26.49 8.60
CA LEU A 108 9.49 25.68 8.01
C LEU A 108 9.65 24.31 8.72
N ALA A 109 9.57 24.29 10.06
CA ALA A 109 9.61 23.06 10.82
C ALA A 109 8.43 22.15 10.46
N SER A 110 7.21 22.70 10.34
CA SER A 110 6.03 21.97 9.89
C SER A 110 6.21 21.39 8.48
N LEU A 111 6.72 22.20 7.56
CA LEU A 111 6.95 21.79 6.17
C LEU A 111 7.92 20.61 6.10
N VAL A 112 9.08 20.71 6.77
CA VAL A 112 10.13 19.68 6.71
C VAL A 112 9.68 18.43 7.46
N ALA A 113 9.20 18.57 8.70
CA ALA A 113 8.77 17.42 9.51
C ALA A 113 7.57 16.70 8.88
N GLY A 114 6.58 17.45 8.37
CA GLY A 114 5.42 16.89 7.70
C GLY A 114 5.77 16.15 6.42
N ALA A 115 6.61 16.76 5.57
CA ALA A 115 7.06 16.14 4.32
C ALA A 115 7.81 14.82 4.57
N LEU A 116 8.73 14.81 5.53
CA LEU A 116 9.48 13.60 5.88
C LEU A 116 8.59 12.53 6.54
N SER A 117 7.72 12.93 7.47
CA SER A 117 6.79 12.02 8.14
C SER A 117 5.85 11.34 7.15
N MET A 118 5.27 12.12 6.23
CA MET A 118 4.36 11.60 5.22
C MET A 118 5.06 10.67 4.23
N ALA A 119 6.27 11.04 3.78
CA ALA A 119 7.07 10.20 2.90
C ALA A 119 7.44 8.86 3.56
N MET A 120 7.85 8.88 4.83
CA MET A 120 8.16 7.66 5.59
C MET A 120 6.91 6.81 5.83
N GLY A 121 5.77 7.42 6.14
CA GLY A 121 4.49 6.73 6.28
C GLY A 121 4.07 6.00 5.01
N GLU A 122 4.17 6.68 3.86
CA GLU A 122 3.88 6.08 2.54
C GLU A 122 4.87 4.95 2.20
N TYR A 123 6.17 5.15 2.45
CA TYR A 123 7.18 4.11 2.25
C TYR A 123 6.87 2.85 3.06
N VAL A 124 6.60 3.00 4.36
CA VAL A 124 6.30 1.87 5.25
C VAL A 124 5.00 1.17 4.84
N SER A 125 3.95 1.93 4.53
CA SER A 125 2.65 1.41 4.11
C SER A 125 2.77 0.55 2.85
N VAL A 126 3.40 1.09 1.80
CA VAL A 126 3.59 0.38 0.52
C VAL A 126 4.56 -0.80 0.67
N SER A 127 5.61 -0.68 1.51
CA SER A 127 6.52 -1.79 1.81
C SER A 127 5.78 -2.93 2.49
N THR A 128 4.95 -2.63 3.50
CA THR A 128 4.16 -3.63 4.22
C THR A 128 3.17 -4.35 3.30
N GLN A 129 2.48 -3.60 2.42
CA GLN A 129 1.60 -4.19 1.41
C GLN A 129 2.37 -5.16 0.52
N ARG A 130 3.51 -4.73 0.00
CA ARG A 130 4.38 -5.55 -0.85
C ARG A 130 4.87 -6.82 -0.16
N ASP A 131 5.24 -6.73 1.12
CA ASP A 131 5.71 -7.89 1.89
C ASP A 131 4.56 -8.87 2.15
N THR A 132 3.35 -8.36 2.43
CA THR A 132 2.13 -9.15 2.58
C THR A 132 1.79 -9.89 1.28
N ASP A 133 1.80 -9.21 0.14
CA ASP A 133 1.52 -9.80 -1.17
C ASP A 133 2.52 -10.91 -1.51
N ARG A 134 3.81 -10.67 -1.24
CA ARG A 134 4.86 -11.69 -1.43
C ARG A 134 4.66 -12.93 -0.54
N ALA A 135 4.28 -12.72 0.72
CA ALA A 135 4.01 -13.80 1.65
C ALA A 135 2.80 -14.63 1.21
N LEU A 136 1.73 -13.98 0.74
CA LEU A 136 0.54 -14.63 0.19
C LEU A 136 0.87 -15.46 -1.06
N ILE A 137 1.63 -14.90 -1.99
CA ILE A 137 2.07 -15.61 -3.20
C ILE A 137 2.93 -16.84 -2.83
N ALA A 138 3.87 -16.69 -1.90
CA ALA A 138 4.72 -17.79 -1.45
C ALA A 138 3.91 -18.92 -0.79
N ARG A 139 2.92 -18.54 0.04
CA ARG A 139 2.00 -19.48 0.68
C ARG A 139 1.14 -20.21 -0.35
N THR A 140 0.50 -19.50 -1.28
CA THR A 140 -0.32 -20.10 -2.33
C THR A 140 0.49 -21.09 -3.18
N ARG A 141 1.76 -20.76 -3.48
CA ARG A 141 2.66 -21.69 -4.19
C ARG A 141 2.92 -22.98 -3.39
N ALA A 142 3.10 -22.86 -2.08
CA ALA A 142 3.30 -24.03 -1.21
C ALA A 142 2.02 -24.87 -1.10
N ASP A 143 0.86 -24.23 -0.96
CA ASP A 143 -0.45 -24.91 -0.87
C ASP A 143 -0.76 -25.66 -2.17
N LEU A 144 -0.52 -25.05 -3.34
CA LEU A 144 -0.64 -25.69 -4.65
C LEU A 144 0.27 -26.91 -4.83
N ALA A 145 1.47 -26.88 -4.25
CA ALA A 145 2.39 -28.01 -4.29
C ALA A 145 1.99 -29.13 -3.32
N ALA A 146 1.37 -28.80 -2.18
CA ALA A 146 1.00 -29.75 -1.14
C ALA A 146 -0.33 -30.48 -1.42
N ASP A 147 -1.36 -29.74 -1.86
CA ASP A 147 -2.70 -30.30 -2.17
C ASP A 147 -3.31 -29.63 -3.42
N PRO A 148 -2.86 -30.01 -4.64
CA PRO A 148 -3.41 -29.44 -5.87
C PRO A 148 -4.92 -29.63 -6.02
N ALA A 149 -5.44 -30.80 -5.58
CA ALA A 149 -6.86 -31.11 -5.69
C ALA A 149 -7.72 -30.29 -4.72
N GLY A 150 -7.20 -30.02 -3.52
CA GLY A 150 -7.84 -29.11 -2.56
C GLY A 150 -7.87 -27.68 -3.06
N GLU A 151 -6.77 -27.22 -3.61
CA GLU A 151 -6.68 -25.86 -4.17
C GLU A 151 -7.59 -25.70 -5.39
N HIS A 152 -7.67 -26.69 -6.29
CA HIS A 152 -8.64 -26.68 -7.38
C HIS A 152 -10.09 -26.51 -6.89
N ARG A 153 -10.49 -27.22 -5.82
CA ARG A 153 -11.83 -27.04 -5.21
C ARG A 153 -12.04 -25.62 -4.67
N HIS A 154 -11.00 -25.02 -4.07
CA HIS A 154 -11.06 -23.63 -3.60
C HIS A 154 -11.24 -22.64 -4.77
N LEU A 155 -10.55 -22.86 -5.89
CA LEU A 155 -10.70 -22.04 -7.10
C LEU A 155 -12.12 -22.16 -7.66
N LEU A 156 -12.67 -23.36 -7.76
CA LEU A 156 -14.05 -23.58 -8.20
C LEU A 156 -15.07 -22.82 -7.33
N ALA A 157 -14.90 -22.87 -6.00
CA ALA A 157 -15.77 -22.16 -5.07
C ALA A 157 -15.67 -20.64 -5.27
N ALA A 158 -14.45 -20.09 -5.37
CA ALA A 158 -14.22 -18.66 -5.58
C ALA A 158 -14.77 -18.16 -6.92
N LEU A 159 -14.64 -18.94 -7.99
CA LEU A 159 -15.21 -18.62 -9.31
C LEU A 159 -16.74 -18.65 -9.29
N THR A 160 -17.33 -19.61 -8.57
CA THR A 160 -18.78 -19.70 -8.39
C THR A 160 -19.31 -18.50 -7.61
N GLU A 161 -18.66 -18.09 -6.52
CA GLU A 161 -18.99 -16.88 -5.76
C GLU A 161 -18.85 -15.61 -6.60
N SER A 162 -17.95 -15.60 -7.58
CA SER A 162 -17.78 -14.51 -8.54
C SER A 162 -18.88 -14.46 -9.61
N GLY A 163 -19.85 -15.38 -9.57
CA GLY A 163 -21.00 -15.43 -10.46
C GLY A 163 -20.81 -16.25 -11.73
N ILE A 164 -19.75 -17.07 -11.83
CA ILE A 164 -19.57 -17.99 -12.96
C ILE A 164 -20.55 -19.16 -12.82
N PRO A 165 -21.37 -19.45 -13.87
CA PRO A 165 -22.35 -20.54 -13.82
C PRO A 165 -21.70 -21.90 -13.53
N GLY A 166 -22.39 -22.77 -12.75
CA GLY A 166 -21.85 -24.02 -12.29
C GLY A 166 -21.59 -25.05 -13.40
N ASP A 167 -22.25 -24.92 -14.56
CA ASP A 167 -22.07 -25.77 -15.73
C ASP A 167 -20.75 -25.50 -16.49
N VAL A 168 -20.19 -24.29 -16.37
CA VAL A 168 -18.94 -23.89 -17.06
C VAL A 168 -17.77 -23.64 -16.10
N VAL A 169 -18.02 -23.56 -14.79
CA VAL A 169 -17.00 -23.18 -13.80
C VAL A 169 -15.79 -24.12 -13.82
N GLY A 170 -16.02 -25.43 -14.06
CA GLY A 170 -14.95 -26.42 -14.16
C GLY A 170 -14.00 -26.18 -15.33
N GLU A 171 -14.56 -25.95 -16.53
CA GLU A 171 -13.76 -25.67 -17.74
C GLU A 171 -12.95 -24.36 -17.59
N VAL A 172 -13.55 -23.35 -16.96
CA VAL A 172 -12.89 -22.07 -16.68
C VAL A 172 -11.73 -22.27 -15.71
N ALA A 173 -11.93 -22.97 -14.59
CA ALA A 173 -10.90 -23.26 -13.62
C ALA A 173 -9.72 -24.02 -14.26
N ASP A 174 -10.02 -25.11 -14.97
CA ASP A 174 -9.01 -25.91 -15.67
C ASP A 174 -8.22 -25.08 -16.70
N SER A 175 -8.89 -24.19 -17.42
CA SER A 175 -8.23 -23.32 -18.39
C SER A 175 -7.30 -22.31 -17.73
N MET A 176 -7.73 -21.75 -16.60
CA MET A 176 -6.93 -20.79 -15.82
C MET A 176 -5.70 -21.45 -15.19
N GLU A 177 -5.85 -22.64 -14.63
CA GLU A 177 -4.75 -23.41 -14.03
C GLU A 177 -3.74 -23.86 -15.09
N ARG A 178 -4.20 -24.29 -16.28
CA ARG A 178 -3.29 -24.62 -17.39
C ARG A 178 -2.49 -23.41 -17.89
N HIS A 179 -3.05 -22.21 -17.78
CA HIS A 179 -2.36 -20.99 -18.22
C HIS A 179 -1.35 -20.51 -17.15
N ASP A 180 -1.81 -20.29 -15.94
CA ASP A 180 -0.99 -19.93 -14.78
C ASP A 180 -1.77 -20.17 -13.48
N ALA A 181 -1.59 -21.35 -12.89
CA ALA A 181 -2.27 -21.74 -11.67
C ALA A 181 -2.00 -20.79 -10.52
N LEU A 182 -0.74 -20.35 -10.34
CA LEU A 182 -0.37 -19.46 -9.25
C LEU A 182 -1.09 -18.09 -9.34
N THR A 183 -1.12 -17.51 -10.53
CA THR A 183 -1.84 -16.25 -10.78
C THR A 183 -3.35 -16.42 -10.58
N ALA A 184 -3.94 -17.51 -11.06
CA ALA A 184 -5.37 -17.78 -10.89
C ALA A 184 -5.74 -17.86 -9.39
N HIS A 185 -5.02 -18.65 -8.61
CA HIS A 185 -5.29 -18.83 -7.18
C HIS A 185 -5.01 -17.56 -6.36
N THR A 186 -3.90 -16.85 -6.59
CA THR A 186 -3.61 -15.62 -5.86
C THR A 186 -4.65 -14.53 -6.15
N ARG A 187 -5.13 -14.43 -7.37
CA ARG A 187 -6.12 -13.45 -7.77
C ARG A 187 -7.50 -13.73 -7.16
N PHE A 188 -8.02 -14.95 -7.33
CA PHE A 188 -9.38 -15.29 -6.93
C PHE A 188 -9.52 -15.56 -5.45
N ARG A 189 -8.46 -16.04 -4.77
CA ARG A 189 -8.48 -16.31 -3.32
C ARG A 189 -8.11 -15.08 -2.48
N HIS A 190 -7.16 -14.28 -2.94
CA HIS A 190 -6.58 -13.17 -2.16
C HIS A 190 -6.75 -11.79 -2.79
N GLY A 191 -7.28 -11.71 -4.00
CA GLY A 191 -7.39 -10.44 -4.73
C GLY A 191 -6.03 -9.85 -5.14
N VAL A 192 -4.95 -10.64 -5.08
CA VAL A 192 -3.59 -10.20 -5.41
C VAL A 192 -3.30 -10.47 -6.87
N GLU A 193 -3.05 -9.42 -7.64
CA GLU A 193 -2.57 -9.54 -9.02
C GLU A 193 -1.04 -9.57 -9.03
N GLN A 194 -0.47 -10.62 -9.60
CA GLN A 194 0.99 -10.71 -9.79
C GLN A 194 1.43 -9.63 -10.80
N GLY A 195 2.44 -8.85 -10.42
CA GLY A 195 3.00 -7.81 -11.28
C GLY A 195 2.61 -6.37 -10.91
N THR A 196 1.62 -6.14 -10.03
CA THR A 196 1.21 -4.79 -9.60
C THR A 196 2.00 -4.29 -8.38
N VAL A 197 3.31 -4.53 -8.36
CA VAL A 197 4.13 -4.15 -7.19
C VAL A 197 4.52 -2.68 -7.29
N VAL A 198 3.75 -1.80 -6.65
CA VAL A 198 4.08 -0.38 -6.50
C VAL A 198 5.46 -0.23 -5.83
N SER A 199 6.31 0.65 -6.37
CA SER A 199 7.59 0.96 -5.75
C SER A 199 7.40 1.81 -4.49
N PRO A 200 7.81 1.33 -3.29
CA PRO A 200 7.69 2.11 -2.05
C PRO A 200 8.41 3.45 -2.12
N LEU A 201 9.57 3.46 -2.78
CA LEU A 201 10.38 4.68 -2.90
C LEU A 201 9.71 5.71 -3.82
N SER A 202 9.11 5.29 -4.94
CA SER A 202 8.42 6.21 -5.84
C SER A 202 7.18 6.83 -5.18
N ALA A 203 6.42 6.03 -4.42
CA ALA A 203 5.28 6.52 -3.66
C ALA A 203 5.70 7.52 -2.57
N ALA A 204 6.76 7.22 -1.83
CA ALA A 204 7.32 8.09 -0.81
C ALA A 204 7.81 9.44 -1.39
N LEU A 205 8.52 9.41 -2.52
CA LEU A 205 8.99 10.62 -3.20
C LEU A 205 7.84 11.44 -3.75
N ALA A 206 6.83 10.82 -4.33
CA ALA A 206 5.63 11.51 -4.79
C ALA A 206 4.92 12.22 -3.63
N SER A 207 4.79 11.56 -2.49
CA SER A 207 4.20 12.11 -1.27
C SER A 207 5.02 13.29 -0.72
N LEU A 208 6.34 13.13 -0.59
CA LEU A 208 7.26 14.17 -0.14
C LEU A 208 7.18 15.43 -1.00
N LEU A 209 7.25 15.27 -2.31
CA LEU A 209 7.20 16.40 -3.26
C LEU A 209 5.84 17.08 -3.22
N SER A 210 4.75 16.32 -3.19
CA SER A 210 3.40 16.88 -3.18
C SER A 210 3.11 17.64 -1.89
N PHE A 211 3.50 17.09 -0.73
CA PHE A 211 3.39 17.78 0.56
C PHE A 211 4.18 19.09 0.55
N THR A 212 5.42 19.05 0.09
CA THR A 212 6.30 20.21 0.04
C THR A 212 5.72 21.29 -0.87
N LEU A 213 5.28 20.94 -2.08
CA LEU A 213 4.66 21.87 -3.02
C LEU A 213 3.37 22.48 -2.46
N GLY A 214 2.53 21.67 -1.80
CA GLY A 214 1.32 22.16 -1.14
C GLY A 214 1.63 23.12 -0.01
N GLY A 215 2.56 22.75 0.88
CA GLY A 215 2.89 23.53 2.10
C GLY A 215 3.68 24.82 1.83
N ILE A 216 4.43 24.89 0.73
CA ILE A 216 5.12 26.14 0.33
C ILE A 216 4.11 27.28 0.08
N ILE A 217 2.93 26.99 -0.45
CA ILE A 217 1.93 28.01 -0.80
C ILE A 217 1.52 28.85 0.42
N PRO A 218 0.96 28.28 1.51
CA PRO A 218 0.61 29.05 2.70
C PRO A 218 1.83 29.63 3.40
N LEU A 219 2.98 28.96 3.39
CA LEU A 219 4.20 29.48 3.98
C LEU A 219 4.65 30.78 3.30
N LEU A 220 4.68 30.81 1.98
CA LEU A 220 4.99 32.03 1.23
C LEU A 220 3.93 33.11 1.45
N ALA A 221 2.64 32.77 1.48
CA ALA A 221 1.56 33.69 1.69
C ALA A 221 1.71 34.45 3.03
N ILE A 222 2.00 33.71 4.11
CA ILE A 222 2.13 34.33 5.45
C ILE A 222 3.43 35.13 5.61
N LEU A 223 4.54 34.67 5.01
CA LEU A 223 5.84 35.35 5.14
C LEU A 223 5.97 36.60 4.25
N ALA A 224 5.40 36.53 3.04
CA ALA A 224 5.48 37.65 2.07
C ALA A 224 4.49 38.77 2.36
N SER A 225 3.47 38.55 3.20
CA SER A 225 2.41 39.51 3.47
C SER A 225 2.78 40.51 4.60
N PRO A 226 2.37 41.77 4.51
CA PRO A 226 2.44 42.71 5.61
C PRO A 226 1.70 42.21 6.85
N PRO A 227 2.08 42.59 8.08
CA PRO A 227 1.49 42.05 9.30
C PRO A 227 -0.04 42.02 9.34
N VAL A 228 -0.67 43.08 8.90
CA VAL A 228 -2.14 43.27 8.87
C VAL A 228 -2.82 42.29 7.87
N LEU A 229 -2.13 41.93 6.79
CA LEU A 229 -2.69 41.10 5.71
C LEU A 229 -2.28 39.63 5.81
N ARG A 230 -1.42 39.24 6.73
CA ARG A 230 -0.90 37.85 6.84
C ARG A 230 -2.01 36.82 6.92
N LEU A 231 -2.94 36.97 7.86
CA LEU A 231 -4.03 36.01 8.04
C LEU A 231 -4.99 35.99 6.84
N PRO A 232 -5.56 37.11 6.37
CA PRO A 232 -6.46 37.06 5.24
C PRO A 232 -5.77 36.59 3.94
N ALA A 233 -4.53 37.01 3.68
CA ALA A 233 -3.78 36.55 2.51
C ALA A 233 -3.51 35.04 2.56
N THR A 234 -3.13 34.53 3.71
CA THR A 234 -2.94 33.06 3.89
C THR A 234 -4.24 32.28 3.71
N LEU A 235 -5.35 32.78 4.27
CA LEU A 235 -6.66 32.13 4.10
C LEU A 235 -7.08 32.10 2.62
N VAL A 236 -6.94 33.21 1.90
CA VAL A 236 -7.24 33.27 0.46
C VAL A 236 -6.35 32.32 -0.32
N ALA A 237 -5.03 32.32 -0.07
CA ALA A 237 -4.09 31.42 -0.73
C ALA A 237 -4.44 29.93 -0.50
N VAL A 238 -4.80 29.57 0.74
CA VAL A 238 -5.22 28.22 1.10
C VAL A 238 -6.52 27.84 0.39
N VAL A 239 -7.54 28.70 0.42
CA VAL A 239 -8.83 28.41 -0.25
C VAL A 239 -8.63 28.23 -1.75
N VAL A 240 -7.83 29.06 -2.40
CA VAL A 240 -7.50 28.92 -3.82
C VAL A 240 -6.74 27.62 -4.09
N ALA A 241 -5.72 27.30 -3.28
CA ALA A 241 -4.95 26.09 -3.44
C ALA A 241 -5.81 24.82 -3.25
N LEU A 242 -6.68 24.79 -2.23
CA LEU A 242 -7.61 23.69 -1.98
C LEU A 242 -8.68 23.58 -3.07
N ALA A 243 -9.15 24.70 -3.62
CA ALA A 243 -10.08 24.69 -4.75
C ALA A 243 -9.43 24.06 -5.99
N LEU A 244 -8.22 24.49 -6.34
CA LEU A 244 -7.45 23.92 -7.45
C LEU A 244 -7.20 22.41 -7.23
N LEU A 245 -6.77 22.03 -6.03
CA LEU A 245 -6.53 20.64 -5.68
C LEU A 245 -7.82 19.81 -5.77
N GLY A 246 -8.94 20.32 -5.28
CA GLY A 246 -10.24 19.66 -5.36
C GLY A 246 -10.69 19.42 -6.80
N VAL A 247 -10.53 20.41 -7.67
CA VAL A 247 -10.82 20.28 -9.12
C VAL A 247 -9.89 19.27 -9.79
N VAL A 248 -8.58 19.35 -9.53
CA VAL A 248 -7.59 18.42 -10.09
C VAL A 248 -7.89 16.98 -9.63
N SER A 249 -8.10 16.79 -8.33
CA SER A 249 -8.43 15.47 -7.74
C SER A 249 -9.70 14.89 -8.36
N ALA A 250 -10.75 15.69 -8.52
CA ALA A 250 -11.99 15.24 -9.11
C ALA A 250 -11.85 14.86 -10.58
N ARG A 251 -11.10 15.65 -11.36
CA ARG A 251 -10.83 15.32 -12.77
C ARG A 251 -10.04 14.02 -12.92
N LEU A 252 -9.03 13.82 -12.09
CA LEU A 252 -8.22 12.59 -12.10
C LEU A 252 -9.03 11.37 -11.66
N GLY A 253 -9.92 11.53 -10.66
CA GLY A 253 -10.80 10.48 -10.15
C GLY A 253 -12.11 10.31 -10.90
N GLN A 254 -12.37 11.12 -11.95
CA GLN A 254 -13.65 11.14 -12.71
C GLN A 254 -14.88 11.34 -11.78
N ALA A 255 -14.69 12.11 -10.70
CA ALA A 255 -15.71 12.42 -9.70
C ALA A 255 -16.32 13.80 -9.93
N ASP A 256 -17.41 14.13 -9.20
CA ASP A 256 -18.01 15.47 -9.24
C ASP A 256 -17.07 16.51 -8.62
N ALA A 257 -16.56 17.40 -9.47
CA ALA A 257 -15.59 18.41 -9.09
C ALA A 257 -16.15 19.41 -8.07
N ARG A 258 -17.44 19.73 -8.12
CA ARG A 258 -18.06 20.68 -7.20
C ARG A 258 -18.09 20.12 -5.79
N THR A 259 -18.57 18.91 -5.63
CA THR A 259 -18.66 18.23 -4.33
C THR A 259 -17.29 17.99 -3.72
N ALA A 260 -16.30 17.54 -4.52
CA ALA A 260 -14.93 17.32 -4.06
C ALA A 260 -14.28 18.64 -3.59
N THR A 261 -14.41 19.70 -4.38
CA THR A 261 -13.83 21.01 -4.07
C THR A 261 -14.43 21.61 -2.81
N VAL A 262 -15.76 21.63 -2.70
CA VAL A 262 -16.45 22.19 -1.52
C VAL A 262 -16.04 21.44 -0.25
N ARG A 263 -16.03 20.11 -0.28
CA ARG A 263 -15.60 19.29 0.86
C ARG A 263 -14.16 19.61 1.29
N THR A 264 -13.24 19.73 0.33
CA THR A 264 -11.84 20.02 0.61
C THR A 264 -11.65 21.42 1.21
N ILE A 265 -12.35 22.43 0.69
CA ILE A 265 -12.31 23.79 1.22
C ILE A 265 -12.88 23.84 2.64
N ILE A 266 -14.07 23.25 2.88
CA ILE A 266 -14.68 23.25 4.20
C ILE A 266 -13.78 22.59 5.24
N GLY A 267 -13.20 21.43 4.92
CA GLY A 267 -12.27 20.74 5.81
C GLY A 267 -11.03 21.59 6.15
N GLY A 268 -10.41 22.20 5.13
CA GLY A 268 -9.22 23.03 5.33
C GLY A 268 -9.52 24.32 6.12
N VAL A 269 -10.60 25.02 5.79
CA VAL A 269 -10.99 26.23 6.53
C VAL A 269 -11.33 25.92 7.97
N LEU A 270 -12.05 24.83 8.24
CA LEU A 270 -12.35 24.40 9.61
C LEU A 270 -11.07 24.12 10.41
N ALA A 271 -10.10 23.42 9.81
CA ALA A 271 -8.82 23.15 10.44
C ALA A 271 -8.08 24.46 10.80
N LEU A 272 -8.06 25.43 9.89
CA LEU A 272 -7.44 26.75 10.14
C LEU A 272 -8.14 27.51 11.27
N LEU A 273 -9.48 27.50 11.31
CA LEU A 273 -10.23 28.17 12.37
C LEU A 273 -9.94 27.57 13.74
N VAL A 274 -9.89 26.24 13.82
CA VAL A 274 -9.58 25.52 15.08
C VAL A 274 -8.16 25.84 15.54
N THR A 275 -7.17 25.75 14.66
CA THR A 275 -5.76 26.02 15.02
C THR A 275 -5.51 27.47 15.39
N TYR A 276 -6.14 28.44 14.69
CA TYR A 276 -6.10 29.83 15.05
C TYR A 276 -6.73 30.10 16.43
N GLY A 277 -7.89 29.51 16.69
CA GLY A 277 -8.57 29.63 17.99
C GLY A 277 -7.72 29.12 19.13
N ILE A 278 -7.04 27.99 18.95
CA ILE A 278 -6.10 27.43 19.93
C ILE A 278 -4.92 28.40 20.13
N GLY A 279 -4.33 28.90 19.05
CA GLY A 279 -3.21 29.84 19.11
C GLY A 279 -3.58 31.13 19.84
N ALA A 280 -4.74 31.71 19.53
CA ALA A 280 -5.23 32.93 20.17
C ALA A 280 -5.50 32.71 21.68
N ALA A 281 -6.12 31.59 22.04
CA ALA A 281 -6.37 31.25 23.44
C ALA A 281 -5.08 31.07 24.23
N LEU A 282 -4.06 30.42 23.67
CA LEU A 282 -2.74 30.26 24.30
C LEU A 282 -1.98 31.58 24.36
N GLY A 283 -2.06 32.41 23.32
CA GLY A 283 -1.43 33.75 23.29
C GLY A 283 -1.95 34.65 24.40
N VAL A 284 -3.24 34.64 24.69
CA VAL A 284 -3.84 35.38 25.81
C VAL A 284 -3.43 34.80 27.17
N ALA A 285 -3.24 33.49 27.27
CA ALA A 285 -2.89 32.82 28.55
C ALA A 285 -1.41 32.98 28.93
N ILE A 286 -0.53 33.25 27.99
CA ILE A 286 0.93 33.33 28.21
C ILE A 286 1.43 34.78 28.19
N GLY A 287 0.72 35.73 27.56
CA GLY A 287 1.04 37.16 27.49
C GLY A 287 0.44 37.90 28.63
#